data_bdb3eaf39d90b5acd3274e7afdd35ba4
#
_entry.id   bdb3eaf39d90b5acd3274e7afdd35ba4
#
_cell.length_a   1.000
_cell.length_b   1.000
_cell.length_c   1.000
_cell.angle_alpha   90.00
_cell.angle_beta   90.00
_cell.angle_gamma   90.00
#
_symmetry.space_group_name_H-M   'P 1'
#
loop_
_entity.id
_entity.type
_entity.pdbx_description
1 polymer ?
#
loop_
_entity_poly.entity_id
_entity_poly.type
_entity_poly.pdbx_seq_one_letter_code
_entity_poly.pdbx_strand_id
1 'polypeptide(L)'
;MNRFVATAFLACALPCSAQSASDGIAEYRAMLADGNPAELWQAKGELLWKQSRGPKQASLERCDLGRGPGVVKGAFVELPRFFADTGRVQDLESRLLTCMQELQGFDAVAIAKTPFGKGEMLNIESLVAYVSGESSGMKFNVSQAHPEEKAMYEAGEKIFYFRGGPYDFSCASCHGQEGKRIRLQDLPDLTTNKGAGAGFGSWPAYRVSSGQLWGMQRRLNDCFRQQRFPSPGYVSDVTLALETYLGVNAKGAESIAPALKR
;
A
#
# COMPACT_ATOMS: atom_id res chain seq x y z
N MET A 1 55.51 -60.66 -3.51
CA MET A 1 55.07 -59.68 -2.41
C MET A 1 54.61 -58.41 -3.09
N ASN A 2 53.31 -58.35 -3.42
CA ASN A 2 52.69 -57.13 -4.05
C ASN A 2 52.07 -56.26 -2.96
N ARG A 3 52.57 -55.04 -2.81
CA ARG A 3 51.96 -54.03 -1.88
C ARG A 3 50.99 -53.19 -2.71
N PHE A 4 49.67 -53.29 -2.44
CA PHE A 4 48.65 -52.37 -2.92
C PHE A 4 48.68 -51.13 -2.04
N VAL A 5 48.94 -49.97 -2.66
CA VAL A 5 48.78 -48.64 -2.01
C VAL A 5 47.35 -48.20 -2.31
N ALA A 6 46.51 -48.11 -1.28
CA ALA A 6 45.17 -47.56 -1.42
C ALA A 6 45.23 -46.04 -1.21
N THR A 7 45.00 -45.29 -2.28
CA THR A 7 44.88 -43.80 -2.22
C THR A 7 43.46 -43.46 -1.86
N ALA A 8 43.25 -42.93 -0.64
CA ALA A 8 41.96 -42.42 -0.21
C ALA A 8 41.72 -41.02 -0.80
N PHE A 9 40.75 -40.89 -1.66
CA PHE A 9 40.25 -39.60 -2.11
C PHE A 9 39.32 -39.00 -1.04
N LEU A 10 39.79 -37.95 -0.36
CA LEU A 10 38.99 -37.12 0.54
C LEU A 10 38.16 -36.15 -0.29
N ALA A 11 36.89 -36.47 -0.53
CA ALA A 11 35.97 -35.54 -1.20
C ALA A 11 35.55 -34.43 -0.20
N CYS A 12 36.09 -33.23 -0.36
CA CYS A 12 35.61 -32.04 0.33
C CYS A 12 34.23 -31.66 -0.22
N ALA A 13 33.16 -32.06 0.44
CA ALA A 13 31.81 -31.53 0.21
C ALA A 13 31.73 -30.14 0.79
N LEU A 14 31.90 -29.13 -0.06
CA LEU A 14 31.58 -27.74 0.33
C LEU A 14 30.06 -27.63 0.53
N PRO A 15 29.55 -27.09 1.66
CA PRO A 15 28.13 -26.83 1.81
C PRO A 15 27.72 -25.75 0.82
N CYS A 16 26.99 -26.10 -0.22
CA CYS A 16 26.33 -25.16 -1.08
C CYS A 16 25.10 -24.63 -0.31
N SER A 17 25.26 -23.47 0.33
CA SER A 17 24.12 -22.77 0.96
C SER A 17 23.20 -22.31 -0.15
N ALA A 18 22.10 -23.00 -0.36
CA ALA A 18 21.04 -22.57 -1.27
C ALA A 18 20.40 -21.30 -0.70
N GLN A 19 20.73 -20.14 -1.27
CA GLN A 19 20.07 -18.88 -0.94
C GLN A 19 18.58 -18.99 -1.28
N SER A 20 17.70 -18.62 -0.35
CA SER A 20 16.26 -18.72 -0.61
C SER A 20 15.86 -17.71 -1.69
N ALA A 21 14.82 -18.01 -2.48
CA ALA A 21 14.29 -17.06 -3.45
C ALA A 21 13.82 -15.75 -2.78
N SER A 22 13.39 -15.82 -1.53
CA SER A 22 13.03 -14.63 -0.71
C SER A 22 14.24 -13.74 -0.42
N ASP A 23 15.39 -14.35 -0.11
CA ASP A 23 16.63 -13.60 0.20
C ASP A 23 17.18 -12.91 -1.05
N GLY A 24 17.18 -13.59 -2.19
CA GLY A 24 17.57 -13.00 -3.49
C GLY A 24 16.64 -11.83 -3.91
N ILE A 25 15.36 -11.93 -3.61
CA ILE A 25 14.40 -10.83 -3.86
C ILE A 25 14.67 -9.67 -2.90
N ALA A 26 14.99 -9.93 -1.63
CA ALA A 26 15.31 -8.90 -0.65
C ALA A 26 16.61 -8.17 -1.02
N GLU A 27 17.65 -8.91 -1.41
CA GLU A 27 18.91 -8.35 -1.90
C GLU A 27 18.73 -7.48 -3.15
N TYR A 28 17.97 -7.95 -4.14
CA TYR A 28 17.62 -7.16 -5.32
C TYR A 28 16.88 -5.86 -4.98
N ARG A 29 15.96 -5.91 -3.99
CA ARG A 29 15.27 -4.71 -3.51
C ARG A 29 16.21 -3.74 -2.82
N ALA A 30 17.17 -4.24 -2.03
CA ALA A 30 18.17 -3.43 -1.38
C ALA A 30 19.10 -2.72 -2.39
N MET A 31 19.52 -3.41 -3.44
CA MET A 31 20.30 -2.81 -4.53
C MET A 31 19.54 -1.72 -5.29
N LEU A 32 18.21 -1.84 -5.40
CA LEU A 32 17.38 -0.83 -6.05
C LEU A 32 16.92 0.30 -5.10
N ALA A 33 17.26 0.23 -3.81
CA ALA A 33 16.86 1.25 -2.84
C ALA A 33 17.51 2.62 -3.14
N ASP A 34 18.73 2.64 -3.66
CA ASP A 34 19.45 3.86 -4.08
C ASP A 34 18.96 4.47 -5.40
N GLY A 35 17.91 3.94 -5.97
CA GLY A 35 17.34 4.40 -7.25
C GLY A 35 15.90 4.02 -7.39
N ASN A 36 15.13 4.10 -6.29
CA ASN A 36 13.72 3.75 -6.28
C ASN A 36 12.94 4.64 -7.27
N PRO A 37 12.41 4.08 -8.38
CA PRO A 37 11.67 4.87 -9.36
C PRO A 37 10.45 5.61 -8.77
N ALA A 38 10.00 5.24 -7.58
CA ALA A 38 8.94 5.96 -6.86
C ALA A 38 9.32 7.43 -6.56
N GLU A 39 10.60 7.76 -6.48
CA GLU A 39 11.07 9.15 -6.29
C GLU A 39 10.62 10.08 -7.42
N LEU A 40 10.58 9.59 -8.66
CA LEU A 40 10.05 10.36 -9.79
C LEU A 40 8.55 10.64 -9.63
N TRP A 41 7.81 9.69 -9.03
CA TRP A 41 6.40 9.86 -8.72
C TRP A 41 6.20 10.85 -7.56
N GLN A 42 7.06 10.82 -6.54
CA GLN A 42 7.06 11.79 -5.46
C GLN A 42 7.30 13.21 -5.99
N ALA A 43 8.36 13.41 -6.78
CA ALA A 43 8.68 14.71 -7.36
C ALA A 43 7.53 15.24 -8.24
N LYS A 44 6.93 14.38 -9.06
CA LYS A 44 5.74 14.74 -9.82
C LYS A 44 4.56 15.09 -8.91
N GLY A 45 4.35 14.32 -7.85
CA GLY A 45 3.29 14.57 -6.87
C GLY A 45 3.44 15.90 -6.17
N GLU A 46 4.66 16.28 -5.78
CA GLU A 46 4.98 17.58 -5.20
C GLU A 46 4.64 18.73 -6.16
N LEU A 47 5.01 18.60 -7.43
CA LEU A 47 4.65 19.58 -8.44
C LEU A 47 3.14 19.71 -8.59
N LEU A 48 2.41 18.59 -8.67
CA LEU A 48 0.95 18.57 -8.77
C LEU A 48 0.26 19.17 -7.53
N TRP A 49 0.84 19.02 -6.35
CA TRP A 49 0.33 19.60 -5.11
C TRP A 49 0.36 21.13 -5.14
N LYS A 50 1.45 21.70 -5.66
CA LYS A 50 1.69 23.15 -5.74
C LYS A 50 1.07 23.80 -6.98
N GLN A 51 0.82 23.03 -8.03
CA GLN A 51 0.34 23.54 -9.30
C GLN A 51 -1.12 23.95 -9.24
N SER A 52 -1.46 25.13 -9.78
CA SER A 52 -2.84 25.53 -10.03
C SER A 52 -3.43 24.67 -11.16
N ARG A 53 -4.53 23.96 -10.87
CA ARG A 53 -5.16 22.97 -11.75
C ARG A 53 -6.67 23.01 -11.64
N GLY A 54 -7.31 22.26 -12.54
CA GLY A 54 -8.76 22.10 -12.58
C GLY A 54 -9.52 23.36 -13.00
N PRO A 55 -10.85 23.26 -13.06
CA PRO A 55 -11.71 24.40 -13.45
C PRO A 55 -11.54 25.64 -12.57
N LYS A 56 -11.25 25.47 -11.29
CA LYS A 56 -11.07 26.60 -10.33
C LYS A 56 -9.64 27.18 -10.33
N GLN A 57 -8.72 26.63 -11.12
CA GLN A 57 -7.32 27.07 -11.22
C GLN A 57 -6.68 27.28 -9.85
N ALA A 58 -6.78 26.27 -8.96
CA ALA A 58 -6.27 26.30 -7.61
C ALA A 58 -5.26 25.16 -7.35
N SER A 59 -4.33 25.39 -6.40
CA SER A 59 -3.42 24.35 -5.92
C SER A 59 -4.08 23.50 -4.81
N LEU A 60 -3.41 22.42 -4.41
CA LEU A 60 -3.81 21.60 -3.26
C LEU A 60 -3.20 22.06 -1.93
N GLU A 61 -2.43 23.16 -1.91
CA GLU A 61 -1.73 23.67 -0.73
C GLU A 61 -2.66 24.09 0.43
N ARG A 62 -3.98 24.12 0.22
CA ARG A 62 -4.99 24.33 1.24
C ARG A 62 -5.75 23.05 1.60
N CYS A 63 -5.42 21.92 1.01
CA CYS A 63 -6.03 20.65 1.34
C CYS A 63 -5.69 20.25 2.78
N ASP A 64 -6.70 19.98 3.59
CA ASP A 64 -6.54 19.45 4.93
C ASP A 64 -6.56 17.92 4.89
N LEU A 65 -5.42 17.32 5.15
CA LEU A 65 -5.24 15.87 5.25
C LEU A 65 -5.45 15.33 6.69
N GLY A 66 -6.08 16.16 7.56
CA GLY A 66 -6.37 15.80 8.94
C GLY A 66 -5.38 16.37 9.97
N ARG A 67 -4.41 17.15 9.52
CA ARG A 67 -3.43 17.84 10.38
C ARG A 67 -3.49 19.37 10.23
N GLY A 68 -4.54 19.86 9.59
CA GLY A 68 -4.73 21.26 9.23
C GLY A 68 -4.39 21.53 7.75
N PRO A 69 -4.91 22.64 7.19
CA PRO A 69 -4.74 23.00 5.79
C PRO A 69 -3.29 23.07 5.36
N GLY A 70 -2.93 22.34 4.31
CA GLY A 70 -1.61 22.34 3.71
C GLY A 70 -0.54 21.50 4.44
N VAL A 71 -0.85 20.93 5.60
CA VAL A 71 0.10 20.11 6.35
C VAL A 71 0.17 18.70 5.75
N VAL A 72 1.25 18.42 5.03
CA VAL A 72 1.48 17.13 4.36
C VAL A 72 2.26 16.16 5.25
N LYS A 73 3.31 16.68 5.93
CA LYS A 73 4.21 15.87 6.73
C LYS A 73 3.47 15.13 7.85
N GLY A 74 3.61 13.80 7.85
CA GLY A 74 3.00 12.93 8.85
C GLY A 74 1.50 12.68 8.66
N ALA A 75 0.86 13.24 7.63
CA ALA A 75 -0.56 13.04 7.39
C ALA A 75 -0.89 11.58 7.01
N PHE A 76 -0.07 10.96 6.16
CA PHE A 76 -0.32 9.60 5.69
C PHE A 76 -0.43 8.57 6.82
N VAL A 77 0.44 8.66 7.83
CA VAL A 77 0.47 7.65 8.92
C VAL A 77 -0.68 7.78 9.93
N GLU A 78 -1.54 8.80 9.78
CA GLU A 78 -2.75 9.00 10.58
C GLU A 78 -4.03 8.67 9.79
N LEU A 79 -3.91 8.26 8.54
CA LEU A 79 -5.02 7.89 7.66
C LEU A 79 -5.16 6.36 7.56
N PRO A 80 -6.41 5.84 7.41
CA PRO A 80 -7.71 6.55 7.35
C PRO A 80 -8.16 7.16 8.67
N ARG A 81 -8.96 8.23 8.62
CA ARG A 81 -9.57 8.87 9.78
C ARG A 81 -10.92 9.53 9.45
N PHE A 82 -11.68 9.87 10.46
CA PHE A 82 -12.92 10.63 10.30
C PHE A 82 -12.63 12.10 9.97
N PHE A 83 -13.37 12.66 9.01
CA PHE A 83 -13.35 14.06 8.62
C PHE A 83 -14.71 14.68 8.81
N ALA A 84 -14.79 15.69 9.68
CA ALA A 84 -16.05 16.35 10.06
C ALA A 84 -16.70 17.14 8.91
N ASP A 85 -15.90 17.65 7.97
CA ASP A 85 -16.36 18.39 6.79
C ASP A 85 -17.15 17.52 5.79
N THR A 86 -16.82 16.23 5.73
CA THR A 86 -17.52 15.27 4.88
C THR A 86 -18.44 14.33 5.66
N GLY A 87 -18.31 14.28 7.00
CA GLY A 87 -19.02 13.33 7.86
C GLY A 87 -18.63 11.87 7.61
N ARG A 88 -17.44 11.59 7.06
CA ARG A 88 -17.02 10.25 6.65
C ARG A 88 -15.59 9.95 7.07
N VAL A 89 -15.30 8.65 7.23
CA VAL A 89 -13.92 8.16 7.27
C VAL A 89 -13.34 8.19 5.86
N GLN A 90 -12.15 8.74 5.73
CA GLN A 90 -11.44 8.83 4.45
C GLN A 90 -9.99 8.36 4.60
N ASP A 91 -9.52 7.64 3.61
CA ASP A 91 -8.10 7.35 3.39
C ASP A 91 -7.42 8.50 2.63
N LEU A 92 -6.15 8.36 2.30
CA LEU A 92 -5.44 9.39 1.56
C LEU A 92 -6.05 9.63 0.17
N GLU A 93 -6.40 8.57 -0.55
CA GLU A 93 -6.87 8.68 -1.94
C GLU A 93 -8.27 9.32 -2.00
N SER A 94 -9.20 8.94 -1.14
CA SER A 94 -10.52 9.55 -1.05
C SER A 94 -10.45 11.00 -0.54
N ARG A 95 -9.52 11.31 0.38
CA ARG A 95 -9.33 12.68 0.85
C ARG A 95 -8.74 13.59 -0.23
N LEU A 96 -7.80 13.09 -1.02
CA LEU A 96 -7.28 13.82 -2.20
C LEU A 96 -8.38 14.10 -3.21
N LEU A 97 -9.27 13.13 -3.50
CA LEU A 97 -10.43 13.36 -4.37
C LEU A 97 -11.33 14.47 -3.85
N THR A 98 -11.63 14.48 -2.54
CA THR A 98 -12.40 15.57 -1.91
C THR A 98 -11.72 16.91 -2.11
N CYS A 99 -10.42 17.03 -1.83
CA CYS A 99 -9.68 18.26 -2.05
C CYS A 99 -9.64 18.69 -3.52
N MET A 100 -9.46 17.75 -4.44
CA MET A 100 -9.49 18.04 -5.89
C MET A 100 -10.87 18.57 -6.33
N GLN A 101 -11.94 18.02 -5.78
CA GLN A 101 -13.29 18.49 -6.05
C GLN A 101 -13.52 19.89 -5.44
N GLU A 102 -13.23 20.05 -4.15
CA GLU A 102 -13.55 21.27 -3.42
C GLU A 102 -12.64 22.46 -3.81
N LEU A 103 -11.36 22.25 -3.94
CA LEU A 103 -10.39 23.29 -4.22
C LEU A 103 -10.21 23.53 -5.72
N GLN A 104 -10.09 22.47 -6.49
CA GLN A 104 -9.74 22.54 -7.91
C GLN A 104 -10.95 22.45 -8.85
N GLY A 105 -12.10 21.96 -8.36
CA GLY A 105 -13.35 21.85 -9.14
C GLY A 105 -13.38 20.64 -10.09
N PHE A 106 -12.57 19.63 -9.85
CA PHE A 106 -12.64 18.39 -10.61
C PHE A 106 -13.92 17.59 -10.28
N ASP A 107 -14.39 16.81 -11.23
CA ASP A 107 -15.44 15.83 -11.00
C ASP A 107 -14.84 14.55 -10.37
N ALA A 108 -14.93 14.43 -9.04
CA ALA A 108 -14.41 13.29 -8.30
C ALA A 108 -15.04 11.96 -8.73
N VAL A 109 -16.33 11.97 -9.13
CA VAL A 109 -17.04 10.76 -9.60
C VAL A 109 -16.50 10.32 -10.96
N ALA A 110 -16.24 11.25 -11.86
CA ALA A 110 -15.63 10.94 -13.15
C ALA A 110 -14.20 10.40 -12.98
N ILE A 111 -13.42 11.02 -12.09
CA ILE A 111 -12.06 10.54 -11.78
C ILE A 111 -12.11 9.13 -11.20
N ALA A 112 -12.99 8.86 -10.24
CA ALA A 112 -13.11 7.54 -9.61
C ALA A 112 -13.50 6.41 -10.58
N LYS A 113 -14.09 6.74 -11.72
CA LYS A 113 -14.41 5.80 -12.80
C LYS A 113 -13.27 5.63 -13.82
N THR A 114 -12.23 6.46 -13.72
CA THR A 114 -11.07 6.36 -14.63
C THR A 114 -10.26 5.11 -14.28
N PRO A 115 -9.81 4.31 -15.25
CA PRO A 115 -8.96 3.16 -14.98
C PRO A 115 -7.65 3.57 -14.29
N PHE A 116 -7.20 2.74 -13.35
CA PHE A 116 -5.90 2.92 -12.68
C PHE A 116 -4.75 3.11 -13.69
N GLY A 117 -3.84 4.02 -13.37
CA GLY A 117 -2.69 4.33 -14.21
C GLY A 117 -3.00 5.16 -15.46
N LYS A 118 -4.20 5.78 -15.55
CA LYS A 118 -4.60 6.64 -16.69
C LYS A 118 -5.17 7.98 -16.22
N GLY A 119 -5.03 9.01 -17.07
CA GLY A 119 -5.64 10.31 -16.85
C GLY A 119 -5.36 10.90 -15.45
N GLU A 120 -6.38 11.47 -14.80
CA GLU A 120 -6.26 12.04 -13.46
C GLU A 120 -5.97 10.99 -12.37
N MET A 121 -6.31 9.71 -12.59
CA MET A 121 -5.94 8.63 -11.67
C MET A 121 -4.40 8.50 -11.56
N LEU A 122 -3.66 8.66 -12.66
CA LEU A 122 -2.20 8.68 -12.66
C LEU A 122 -1.64 9.86 -11.84
N ASN A 123 -2.33 11.00 -11.83
CA ASN A 123 -1.94 12.15 -11.03
C ASN A 123 -2.23 11.93 -9.54
N ILE A 124 -3.34 11.27 -9.20
CA ILE A 124 -3.61 10.85 -7.81
C ILE A 124 -2.54 9.89 -7.32
N GLU A 125 -2.15 8.89 -8.10
CA GLU A 125 -1.06 7.96 -7.75
C GLU A 125 0.25 8.72 -7.44
N SER A 126 0.55 9.80 -8.18
CA SER A 126 1.70 10.66 -7.93
C SER A 126 1.55 11.49 -6.64
N LEU A 127 0.37 12.06 -6.39
CA LEU A 127 0.06 12.78 -5.16
C LEU A 127 0.16 11.86 -3.94
N VAL A 128 -0.31 10.62 -4.06
CA VAL A 128 -0.19 9.60 -3.00
C VAL A 128 1.28 9.28 -2.71
N ALA A 129 2.13 9.19 -3.74
CA ALA A 129 3.58 9.01 -3.56
C ALA A 129 4.19 10.17 -2.78
N TYR A 130 3.86 11.40 -3.14
CA TYR A 130 4.36 12.60 -2.46
C TYR A 130 3.95 12.61 -0.99
N VAL A 131 2.65 12.53 -0.70
CA VAL A 131 2.15 12.62 0.69
C VAL A 131 2.67 11.47 1.57
N SER A 132 2.74 10.26 1.03
CA SER A 132 3.28 9.12 1.78
C SER A 132 4.78 9.26 2.02
N GLY A 133 5.54 9.77 1.04
CA GLY A 133 6.96 10.04 1.16
C GLY A 133 7.29 11.03 2.28
N GLU A 134 6.47 12.08 2.44
CA GLU A 134 6.57 13.06 3.53
C GLU A 134 6.29 12.46 4.92
N SER A 135 5.85 11.20 4.97
CA SER A 135 5.62 10.44 6.19
C SER A 135 6.57 9.23 6.33
N SER A 136 7.55 9.09 5.45
CA SER A 136 8.51 7.97 5.49
C SER A 136 9.29 7.96 6.79
N GLY A 137 9.50 6.78 7.39
CA GLY A 137 10.13 6.60 8.70
C GLY A 137 9.25 6.96 9.90
N MET A 138 8.07 7.54 9.68
CA MET A 138 7.12 7.84 10.76
C MET A 138 6.26 6.63 11.10
N LYS A 139 5.78 6.56 12.35
CA LYS A 139 4.99 5.43 12.84
C LYS A 139 3.51 5.61 12.58
N PHE A 140 2.84 4.57 12.10
CA PHE A 140 1.39 4.56 11.94
C PHE A 140 0.68 4.77 13.28
N ASN A 141 -0.33 5.64 13.23
CA ASN A 141 -1.18 5.94 14.38
C ASN A 141 -2.62 6.21 13.90
N VAL A 142 -3.18 5.26 13.15
CA VAL A 142 -4.57 5.33 12.67
C VAL A 142 -5.51 5.36 13.88
N SER A 143 -6.39 6.36 13.90
CA SER A 143 -7.29 6.64 15.00
C SER A 143 -8.46 5.64 15.06
N GLN A 144 -8.94 5.41 16.30
CA GLN A 144 -10.23 4.78 16.60
C GLN A 144 -10.99 5.59 17.66
N ALA A 145 -10.73 6.88 17.74
CA ALA A 145 -11.39 7.76 18.73
C ALA A 145 -12.85 8.04 18.35
N HIS A 146 -13.11 8.24 17.05
CA HIS A 146 -14.47 8.50 16.55
C HIS A 146 -15.28 7.21 16.37
N PRO A 147 -16.61 7.20 16.67
CA PRO A 147 -17.46 6.03 16.47
C PRO A 147 -17.43 5.47 15.04
N GLU A 148 -17.40 6.34 14.03
CA GLU A 148 -17.32 5.94 12.61
C GLU A 148 -16.00 5.23 12.27
N GLU A 149 -14.88 5.60 12.92
CA GLU A 149 -13.59 4.94 12.75
C GLU A 149 -13.64 3.51 13.30
N LYS A 150 -14.30 3.32 14.45
CA LYS A 150 -14.51 1.98 15.04
C LYS A 150 -15.42 1.13 14.18
N ALA A 151 -16.54 1.69 13.71
CA ALA A 151 -17.47 0.98 12.83
C ALA A 151 -16.77 0.57 11.51
N MET A 152 -15.93 1.44 10.97
CA MET A 152 -15.17 1.15 9.74
C MET A 152 -14.12 0.06 9.97
N TYR A 153 -13.44 0.05 11.13
CA TYR A 153 -12.52 -1.02 11.52
C TYR A 153 -13.24 -2.37 11.63
N GLU A 154 -14.38 -2.43 12.35
CA GLU A 154 -15.17 -3.65 12.51
C GLU A 154 -15.71 -4.16 11.18
N ALA A 155 -16.12 -3.25 10.28
CA ALA A 155 -16.52 -3.62 8.93
C ALA A 155 -15.35 -4.21 8.14
N GLY A 156 -14.16 -3.60 8.24
CA GLY A 156 -12.93 -4.06 7.61
C GLY A 156 -12.50 -5.44 8.08
N GLU A 157 -12.60 -5.70 9.39
CA GLU A 157 -12.36 -7.02 9.97
C GLU A 157 -13.32 -8.07 9.40
N LYS A 158 -14.62 -7.78 9.37
CA LYS A 158 -15.62 -8.70 8.79
C LYS A 158 -15.33 -8.99 7.32
N ILE A 159 -14.99 -7.95 6.54
CA ILE A 159 -14.64 -8.11 5.12
C ILE A 159 -13.37 -8.95 4.95
N PHE A 160 -12.37 -8.74 5.81
CA PHE A 160 -11.10 -9.47 5.77
C PHE A 160 -11.28 -10.99 5.92
N TYR A 161 -12.22 -11.41 6.77
CA TYR A 161 -12.54 -12.82 7.00
C TYR A 161 -13.69 -13.34 6.13
N PHE A 162 -14.41 -12.47 5.40
CA PHE A 162 -15.53 -12.89 4.56
C PHE A 162 -15.06 -13.79 3.42
N ARG A 163 -15.60 -15.01 3.37
CA ARG A 163 -15.33 -15.97 2.31
C ARG A 163 -16.36 -15.83 1.20
N GLY A 164 -15.91 -15.91 -0.04
CA GLY A 164 -16.79 -15.80 -1.19
C GLY A 164 -16.07 -16.00 -2.52
N GLY A 165 -16.78 -15.65 -3.59
CA GLY A 165 -16.31 -15.85 -4.95
C GLY A 165 -16.20 -17.33 -5.34
N PRO A 166 -15.78 -17.63 -6.59
CA PRO A 166 -15.72 -19.00 -7.10
C PRO A 166 -14.66 -19.87 -6.42
N TYR A 167 -13.72 -19.27 -5.70
CA TYR A 167 -12.68 -20.00 -4.96
C TYR A 167 -12.99 -20.16 -3.48
N ASP A 168 -14.08 -19.58 -3.00
CA ASP A 168 -14.44 -19.55 -1.57
C ASP A 168 -13.26 -19.10 -0.70
N PHE A 169 -12.55 -18.04 -1.13
CA PHE A 169 -11.44 -17.46 -0.39
C PHE A 169 -11.88 -16.21 0.38
N SER A 170 -11.05 -15.80 1.33
CA SER A 170 -11.09 -14.50 1.99
C SER A 170 -9.71 -13.87 1.93
N CYS A 171 -9.55 -12.62 2.38
CA CYS A 171 -8.23 -12.03 2.57
C CYS A 171 -7.40 -12.87 3.54
N ALA A 172 -8.04 -13.35 4.62
CA ALA A 172 -7.42 -14.23 5.61
C ALA A 172 -6.94 -15.57 5.05
N SER A 173 -7.54 -16.09 3.97
CA SER A 173 -7.06 -17.34 3.34
C SER A 173 -5.60 -17.26 2.91
N CYS A 174 -5.15 -16.06 2.52
CA CYS A 174 -3.78 -15.79 2.11
C CYS A 174 -2.98 -15.03 3.17
N HIS A 175 -3.63 -14.18 3.98
CA HIS A 175 -2.99 -13.20 4.86
C HIS A 175 -3.35 -13.37 6.35
N GLY A 176 -3.92 -14.48 6.75
CA GLY A 176 -4.33 -14.75 8.14
C GLY A 176 -3.40 -15.70 8.89
N GLN A 177 -2.21 -15.98 8.37
CA GLN A 177 -1.25 -16.88 9.00
C GLN A 177 0.14 -16.69 8.41
N GLU A 178 1.18 -16.80 9.26
CA GLU A 178 2.57 -16.84 8.80
C GLU A 178 2.87 -18.04 7.88
N GLY A 179 3.88 -17.90 7.02
CA GLY A 179 4.35 -18.97 6.14
C GLY A 179 3.50 -19.20 4.88
N LYS A 180 2.43 -18.44 4.69
CA LYS A 180 1.70 -18.49 3.42
C LYS A 180 2.52 -17.89 2.30
N ARG A 181 2.46 -18.51 1.13
CA ARG A 181 3.22 -18.10 -0.06
C ARG A 181 2.33 -18.09 -1.29
N ILE A 182 2.61 -17.15 -2.17
CA ILE A 182 2.07 -17.15 -3.53
C ILE A 182 3.22 -17.05 -4.52
N ARG A 183 3.35 -18.06 -5.39
CA ARG A 183 4.52 -18.20 -6.27
C ARG A 183 5.81 -18.23 -5.43
N LEU A 184 6.72 -17.28 -5.64
CA LEU A 184 8.00 -17.16 -4.92
C LEU A 184 7.99 -16.09 -3.82
N GLN A 185 6.82 -15.58 -3.43
CA GLN A 185 6.69 -14.49 -2.46
C GLN A 185 6.00 -14.97 -1.19
N ASP A 186 6.61 -14.69 -0.05
CA ASP A 186 5.97 -14.85 1.23
C ASP A 186 4.91 -13.77 1.41
N LEU A 187 3.78 -14.17 1.99
CA LEU A 187 2.66 -13.28 2.26
C LEU A 187 2.70 -12.87 3.73
N PRO A 188 2.62 -11.57 4.04
CA PRO A 188 2.55 -11.13 5.43
C PRO A 188 1.25 -11.60 6.08
N ASP A 189 1.32 -12.00 7.34
CA ASP A 189 0.14 -12.20 8.18
C ASP A 189 -0.40 -10.85 8.64
N LEU A 190 -1.44 -10.35 7.96
CA LEU A 190 -2.01 -9.03 8.19
C LEU A 190 -2.87 -8.94 9.47
N THR A 191 -3.06 -10.05 10.18
CA THR A 191 -3.74 -10.07 11.48
C THR A 191 -2.80 -9.72 12.63
N THR A 192 -1.49 -9.77 12.38
CA THR A 192 -0.46 -9.41 13.35
C THR A 192 0.06 -8.00 13.09
N ASN A 193 0.50 -7.31 14.14
CA ASN A 193 1.09 -5.98 14.02
C ASN A 193 2.33 -5.99 13.09
N LYS A 194 3.22 -6.96 13.24
CA LYS A 194 4.41 -7.14 12.41
C LYS A 194 4.04 -7.31 10.93
N GLY A 195 3.09 -8.20 10.65
CA GLY A 195 2.69 -8.50 9.29
C GLY A 195 1.88 -7.37 8.65
N ALA A 196 0.98 -6.72 9.42
CA ALA A 196 0.26 -5.54 8.95
C ALA A 196 1.23 -4.38 8.67
N GLY A 197 2.22 -4.14 9.54
CA GLY A 197 3.28 -3.16 9.31
C GLY A 197 4.06 -3.43 8.03
N ALA A 198 4.51 -4.66 7.80
CA ALA A 198 5.22 -5.05 6.58
C ALA A 198 4.33 -4.99 5.33
N GLY A 199 3.05 -5.33 5.46
CA GLY A 199 2.07 -5.27 4.39
C GLY A 199 1.61 -3.85 4.09
N PHE A 200 0.87 -3.24 5.00
CA PHE A 200 0.27 -1.92 4.83
C PHE A 200 1.32 -0.80 4.76
N GLY A 201 2.31 -0.83 5.67
CA GLY A 201 3.34 0.21 5.78
C GLY A 201 4.29 0.33 4.59
N SER A 202 4.21 -0.59 3.63
CA SER A 202 5.00 -0.59 2.39
C SER A 202 4.19 -0.18 1.15
N TRP A 203 3.00 0.35 1.31
CA TRP A 203 2.18 0.92 0.24
C TRP A 203 1.92 2.41 0.50
N PRO A 204 1.91 3.25 -0.56
CA PRO A 204 2.06 2.93 -1.99
C PRO A 204 3.42 2.35 -2.32
N ALA A 205 3.50 1.68 -3.47
CA ALA A 205 4.74 1.08 -3.94
C ALA A 205 4.90 1.16 -5.45
N TYR A 206 6.12 1.38 -5.92
CA TYR A 206 6.45 1.18 -7.31
C TYR A 206 6.50 -0.33 -7.61
N ARG A 207 5.68 -0.76 -8.56
CA ARG A 207 5.60 -2.16 -9.01
C ARG A 207 6.47 -2.35 -10.23
N VAL A 208 7.63 -2.99 -10.06
CA VAL A 208 8.59 -3.26 -11.16
C VAL A 208 7.91 -4.01 -12.31
N SER A 209 7.07 -5.01 -11.99
CA SER A 209 6.37 -5.82 -13.00
C SER A 209 5.38 -5.05 -13.88
N SER A 210 4.93 -3.87 -13.45
CA SER A 210 3.99 -3.03 -14.21
C SER A 210 4.59 -1.68 -14.64
N GLY A 211 5.78 -1.32 -14.13
CA GLY A 211 6.39 -0.03 -14.38
C GLY A 211 5.60 1.15 -13.81
N GLN A 212 4.78 0.93 -12.78
CA GLN A 212 3.86 1.93 -12.24
C GLN A 212 3.87 1.95 -10.72
N LEU A 213 3.57 3.12 -10.15
CA LEU A 213 3.25 3.23 -8.73
C LEU A 213 1.80 2.82 -8.50
N TRP A 214 1.56 2.03 -7.46
CA TRP A 214 0.24 1.60 -7.04
C TRP A 214 -0.03 2.07 -5.62
N GLY A 215 -1.19 2.70 -5.40
CA GLY A 215 -1.74 2.96 -4.07
C GLY A 215 -2.35 1.70 -3.45
N MET A 216 -2.77 1.81 -2.19
CA MET A 216 -3.41 0.69 -1.50
C MET A 216 -4.79 0.39 -2.10
N GLN A 217 -5.54 1.38 -2.52
CA GLN A 217 -6.82 1.21 -3.22
C GLN A 217 -6.67 0.33 -4.45
N ARG A 218 -5.67 0.61 -5.29
CA ARG A 218 -5.38 -0.22 -6.47
C ARG A 218 -4.94 -1.63 -6.08
N ARG A 219 -4.13 -1.76 -5.02
CA ARG A 219 -3.69 -3.07 -4.52
C ARG A 219 -4.85 -3.92 -4.04
N LEU A 220 -5.79 -3.35 -3.30
CA LEU A 220 -6.99 -4.06 -2.84
C LEU A 220 -7.86 -4.48 -4.02
N ASN A 221 -8.14 -3.57 -4.95
CA ASN A 221 -8.89 -3.88 -6.18
C ASN A 221 -8.25 -5.03 -6.98
N ASP A 222 -6.91 -5.07 -7.07
CA ASP A 222 -6.19 -6.18 -7.72
C ASP A 222 -6.34 -7.51 -6.96
N CYS A 223 -6.35 -7.49 -5.61
CA CYS A 223 -6.64 -8.68 -4.81
C CYS A 223 -8.05 -9.21 -5.08
N PHE A 224 -9.06 -8.34 -5.08
CA PHE A 224 -10.44 -8.71 -5.43
C PHE A 224 -10.50 -9.36 -6.82
N ARG A 225 -9.87 -8.75 -7.82
CA ARG A 225 -9.77 -9.27 -9.18
C ARG A 225 -9.09 -10.67 -9.22
N GLN A 226 -7.99 -10.85 -8.50
CA GLN A 226 -7.27 -12.12 -8.44
C GLN A 226 -8.11 -13.24 -7.80
N GLN A 227 -8.91 -12.90 -6.78
CA GLN A 227 -9.85 -13.82 -6.13
C GLN A 227 -11.15 -14.01 -6.93
N ARG A 228 -11.30 -13.29 -8.03
CA ARG A 228 -12.55 -13.26 -8.83
C ARG A 228 -13.77 -12.82 -8.04
N PHE A 229 -13.56 -11.98 -7.05
CA PHE A 229 -14.64 -11.24 -6.42
C PHE A 229 -15.18 -10.16 -7.37
N PRO A 230 -16.43 -9.72 -7.20
CA PRO A 230 -16.89 -8.48 -7.80
C PRO A 230 -15.94 -7.33 -7.44
N SER A 231 -15.74 -6.38 -8.38
CA SER A 231 -14.92 -5.20 -8.10
C SER A 231 -15.53 -4.41 -6.94
N PRO A 232 -14.75 -4.08 -5.90
CA PRO A 232 -15.27 -3.27 -4.80
C PRO A 232 -15.45 -1.81 -5.21
N GLY A 233 -14.86 -1.40 -6.34
CA GLY A 233 -14.78 -0.01 -6.77
C GLY A 233 -13.59 0.73 -6.13
N TYR A 234 -13.27 1.89 -6.71
CA TYR A 234 -12.25 2.78 -6.17
C TYR A 234 -12.84 3.64 -5.05
N VAL A 235 -12.12 3.79 -3.96
CA VAL A 235 -12.51 4.53 -2.74
C VAL A 235 -13.91 4.18 -2.22
N SER A 236 -14.30 2.92 -2.37
CA SER A 236 -15.56 2.40 -1.83
C SER A 236 -15.47 2.18 -0.31
N ASP A 237 -16.62 2.09 0.35
CA ASP A 237 -16.66 1.78 1.79
C ASP A 237 -15.99 0.42 2.10
N VAL A 238 -16.02 -0.53 1.16
CA VAL A 238 -15.33 -1.83 1.27
C VAL A 238 -13.82 -1.66 1.36
N THR A 239 -13.23 -0.89 0.45
CA THR A 239 -11.79 -0.67 0.43
C THR A 239 -11.33 0.25 1.57
N LEU A 240 -12.11 1.27 1.92
CA LEU A 240 -11.87 2.14 3.08
C LEU A 240 -11.89 1.36 4.40
N ALA A 241 -12.86 0.44 4.56
CA ALA A 241 -12.95 -0.41 5.73
C ALA A 241 -11.72 -1.33 5.85
N LEU A 242 -11.31 -1.96 4.75
CA LEU A 242 -10.09 -2.79 4.73
C LEU A 242 -8.83 -1.97 5.04
N GLU A 243 -8.69 -0.75 4.49
CA GLU A 243 -7.54 0.10 4.81
C GLU A 243 -7.55 0.55 6.28
N THR A 244 -8.72 0.83 6.84
CA THR A 244 -8.85 1.15 8.27
C THR A 244 -8.42 -0.04 9.14
N TYR A 245 -8.89 -1.25 8.82
CA TYR A 245 -8.50 -2.47 9.54
C TYR A 245 -6.99 -2.69 9.47
N LEU A 246 -6.40 -2.62 8.29
CA LEU A 246 -4.96 -2.83 8.10
C LEU A 246 -4.11 -1.74 8.76
N GLY A 247 -4.52 -0.49 8.66
CA GLY A 247 -3.81 0.66 9.24
C GLY A 247 -3.82 0.63 10.77
N VAL A 248 -4.94 0.24 11.38
CA VAL A 248 -5.02 0.05 12.84
C VAL A 248 -4.16 -1.11 13.30
N ASN A 249 -4.17 -2.24 12.57
CA ASN A 249 -3.32 -3.39 12.89
C ASN A 249 -1.82 -3.05 12.72
N ALA A 250 -1.48 -2.13 11.83
CA ALA A 250 -0.10 -1.64 11.62
C ALA A 250 0.35 -0.58 12.64
N LYS A 251 -0.46 -0.21 13.64
CA LYS A 251 -0.15 0.86 14.60
C LYS A 251 1.22 0.68 15.24
N GLY A 252 2.05 1.73 15.18
CA GLY A 252 3.42 1.75 15.72
C GLY A 252 4.48 1.20 14.75
N ALA A 253 4.11 0.55 13.66
CA ALA A 253 5.04 0.18 12.60
C ALA A 253 5.47 1.42 11.80
N GLU A 254 6.69 1.41 11.27
CA GLU A 254 7.20 2.51 10.44
C GLU A 254 6.64 2.42 9.01
N SER A 255 6.29 3.59 8.45
CA SER A 255 6.02 3.71 7.02
C SER A 255 7.32 3.70 6.23
N ILE A 256 7.45 2.76 5.31
CA ILE A 256 8.54 2.73 4.34
C ILE A 256 8.06 3.11 2.93
N ALA A 257 6.88 3.71 2.87
CA ALA A 257 6.28 4.16 1.62
C ALA A 257 6.92 5.50 1.14
N PRO A 258 7.03 5.69 -0.19
CA PRO A 258 6.73 4.73 -1.25
C PRO A 258 7.81 3.65 -1.38
N ALA A 259 7.40 2.39 -1.31
CA ALA A 259 8.35 1.29 -1.38
C ALA A 259 8.57 0.77 -2.82
N LEU A 260 9.49 -0.18 -2.96
CA LEU A 260 9.72 -0.93 -4.19
C LEU A 260 9.18 -2.35 -4.04
N LYS A 261 8.37 -2.79 -5.00
CA LYS A 261 7.81 -4.16 -5.02
C LYS A 261 7.89 -4.76 -6.42
N ARG A 262 7.99 -6.08 -6.45
CA ARG A 262 8.00 -6.86 -7.69
C ARG A 262 6.68 -6.75 -8.46
#